data_4db7f4684eb4f862493f06af6f2a2d62
#
_entry.id   4db7f4684eb4f862493f06af6f2a2d62
#
_cell.length_a   1.000
_cell.length_b   1.000
_cell.length_c   1.000
_cell.angle_alpha   90.00
_cell.angle_beta   90.00
_cell.angle_gamma   90.00
#
_symmetry.space_group_name_H-M   'P 1'
#
loop_
_entity.id
_entity.type
_entity.pdbx_description
1 polymer ?
#
loop_
_entity_poly.entity_id
_entity_poly.type
_entity_poly.pdbx_seq_one_letter_code
_entity_poly.pdbx_strand_id
1 'polypeptide(L)'
;VSLGGVHDEAEIRGHRKTYIGAMPGKIINAVKTAGSGNPLILLDEVDKLGGDYRGDPSSALLEVLDPEQNGTFVDHFIEVPYDLSRAVFIATANTAETIPAPLLDRMEVIELAGYTREEKFNIAKRHLVPKEISRHGLTAKTVKITDGAIYSLIDFYTREAGVRRLERSIAALCRKSAKLIA
;
A
#
# COMPACT_ATOMS: atom_id res chain seq x y z
N VAL A 1 -1.13 -0.67 7.63
CA VAL A 1 -0.96 -2.12 7.81
C VAL A 1 -0.76 -2.73 6.44
N SER A 2 0.41 -3.36 6.18
CA SER A 2 0.60 -4.13 4.95
C SER A 2 0.04 -5.55 5.12
N LEU A 3 -0.80 -5.95 4.17
CA LEU A 3 -1.39 -7.28 4.10
C LEU A 3 -0.73 -8.15 3.02
N GLY A 4 0.10 -7.55 2.16
CA GLY A 4 0.88 -8.29 1.17
C GLY A 4 1.83 -9.29 1.82
N GLY A 5 1.63 -10.59 1.52
CA GLY A 5 2.42 -11.67 2.10
C GLY A 5 1.93 -12.19 3.45
N VAL A 6 0.77 -11.78 3.91
CA VAL A 6 0.09 -12.38 5.06
C VAL A 6 -0.53 -13.71 4.63
N HIS A 7 -0.16 -14.78 5.30
CA HIS A 7 -0.62 -16.14 5.01
C HIS A 7 -1.27 -16.82 6.22
N ASP A 8 -1.04 -16.29 7.42
CA ASP A 8 -1.53 -16.84 8.69
C ASP A 8 -2.57 -15.90 9.31
N GLU A 9 -3.73 -16.45 9.68
CA GLU A 9 -4.78 -15.74 10.42
C GLU A 9 -4.23 -15.09 11.69
N ALA A 10 -3.27 -15.74 12.36
CA ALA A 10 -2.66 -15.23 13.57
C ALA A 10 -1.90 -13.90 13.36
N GLU A 11 -1.48 -13.56 12.15
CA GLU A 11 -0.90 -12.26 11.88
C GLU A 11 -1.93 -11.13 12.01
N ILE A 12 -3.22 -11.40 11.73
CA ILE A 12 -4.31 -10.42 11.85
C ILE A 12 -4.88 -10.41 13.26
N ARG A 13 -5.21 -11.60 13.80
CA ARG A 13 -5.85 -11.81 15.09
C ARG A 13 -4.92 -11.98 16.28
N GLY A 14 -3.60 -12.02 16.08
CA GLY A 14 -2.64 -12.30 17.14
C GLY A 14 -2.43 -13.80 17.40
N HIS A 15 -1.30 -14.12 17.99
CA HIS A 15 -0.93 -15.47 18.38
C HIS A 15 -1.41 -15.75 19.82
N ARG A 16 -1.87 -16.97 20.09
CA ARG A 16 -2.20 -17.37 21.47
C ARG A 16 -0.97 -17.30 22.36
N LYS A 17 -1.12 -16.78 23.59
CA LYS A 17 -0.01 -16.58 24.56
C LYS A 17 0.80 -17.81 24.88
N THR A 18 0.26 -19.00 24.62
CA THR A 18 0.95 -20.28 24.85
C THR A 18 2.11 -20.57 23.88
N TYR A 19 2.21 -19.81 22.79
CA TYR A 19 3.28 -20.00 21.81
C TYR A 19 4.49 -19.12 22.12
N ILE A 20 5.69 -19.67 21.93
CA ILE A 20 6.94 -18.90 22.04
C ILE A 20 6.95 -17.85 20.93
N GLY A 21 7.16 -16.59 21.28
CA GLY A 21 7.11 -15.47 20.34
C GLY A 21 5.71 -14.94 20.04
N ALA A 22 4.71 -15.33 20.84
CA ALA A 22 3.34 -14.80 20.71
C ALA A 22 3.32 -13.27 20.78
N MET A 23 2.53 -12.65 19.90
CA MET A 23 2.37 -11.20 19.82
C MET A 23 0.94 -10.83 19.38
N PRO A 24 0.51 -9.61 19.70
CA PRO A 24 -0.76 -9.10 19.20
C PRO A 24 -0.80 -9.05 17.66
N GLY A 25 -1.99 -9.19 17.11
CA GLY A 25 -2.21 -9.09 15.68
C GLY A 25 -1.99 -7.68 15.11
N LYS A 26 -1.88 -7.62 13.80
CA LYS A 26 -1.62 -6.37 13.07
C LYS A 26 -2.71 -5.31 13.30
N ILE A 27 -3.97 -5.72 13.49
CA ILE A 27 -5.09 -4.78 13.71
C ILE A 27 -4.95 -4.09 15.06
N ILE A 28 -4.77 -4.84 16.13
CA ILE A 28 -4.61 -4.28 17.48
C ILE A 28 -3.31 -3.46 17.57
N ASN A 29 -2.24 -3.90 16.93
CA ASN A 29 -1.01 -3.10 16.85
C ASN A 29 -1.21 -1.78 16.10
N ALA A 30 -2.04 -1.76 15.05
CA ALA A 30 -2.38 -0.53 14.34
C ALA A 30 -3.18 0.44 15.22
N VAL A 31 -4.18 -0.05 15.94
CA VAL A 31 -4.96 0.75 16.92
C VAL A 31 -4.03 1.33 18.00
N LYS A 32 -3.17 0.50 18.59
CA LYS A 32 -2.18 0.93 19.58
C LYS A 32 -1.27 2.03 19.05
N THR A 33 -0.79 1.87 17.83
CA THR A 33 0.10 2.86 17.18
C THR A 33 -0.62 4.18 16.90
N ALA A 34 -1.90 4.12 16.51
CA ALA A 34 -2.73 5.29 16.28
C ALA A 34 -3.02 6.09 17.56
N GLY A 35 -3.04 5.43 18.72
CA GLY A 35 -3.30 6.06 20.02
C GLY A 35 -4.69 6.66 20.16
N SER A 36 -5.65 6.22 19.34
CA SER A 36 -7.05 6.72 19.33
C SER A 36 -8.02 5.56 19.26
N GLY A 37 -9.21 5.73 19.87
CA GLY A 37 -10.30 4.75 19.83
C GLY A 37 -11.11 4.78 18.50
N ASN A 38 -10.84 5.75 17.63
CA ASN A 38 -11.49 5.89 16.32
C ASN A 38 -10.44 6.10 15.19
N PRO A 39 -9.48 5.19 15.03
CA PRO A 39 -8.41 5.36 14.07
C PRO A 39 -8.91 5.20 12.63
N LEU A 40 -8.20 5.84 11.69
CA LEU A 40 -8.23 5.46 10.28
C LEU A 40 -7.12 4.43 10.05
N ILE A 41 -7.49 3.24 9.62
CA ILE A 41 -6.57 2.12 9.38
C ILE A 41 -6.50 1.85 7.88
N LEU A 42 -5.32 2.04 7.30
CA LEU A 42 -5.05 1.68 5.91
C LEU A 42 -4.60 0.21 5.84
N LEU A 43 -5.35 -0.60 5.09
CA LEU A 43 -5.07 -2.00 4.78
C LEU A 43 -4.48 -2.06 3.37
N ASP A 44 -3.17 -2.21 3.25
CA ASP A 44 -2.46 -2.14 1.97
C ASP A 44 -2.28 -3.53 1.35
N GLU A 45 -2.55 -3.63 0.04
CA GLU A 45 -2.41 -4.85 -0.77
C GLU A 45 -3.34 -5.99 -0.33
N VAL A 46 -4.63 -5.70 -0.09
CA VAL A 46 -5.63 -6.70 0.32
C VAL A 46 -5.85 -7.80 -0.74
N ASP A 47 -5.57 -7.51 -2.01
CA ASP A 47 -5.60 -8.44 -3.13
C ASP A 47 -4.51 -9.54 -3.07
N LYS A 48 -3.55 -9.39 -2.17
CA LYS A 48 -2.43 -10.33 -1.99
C LYS A 48 -2.52 -11.14 -0.70
N LEU A 49 -3.68 -11.17 -0.06
CA LEU A 49 -3.94 -12.09 1.03
C LEU A 49 -3.89 -13.53 0.49
N GLY A 50 -3.00 -14.34 1.02
CA GLY A 50 -2.87 -15.74 0.67
C GLY A 50 -3.57 -16.62 1.71
N GLY A 51 -4.38 -17.60 1.26
CA GLY A 51 -4.84 -18.67 2.15
C GLY A 51 -3.85 -19.83 2.10
N ASP A 52 -3.35 -20.24 3.26
CA ASP A 52 -2.50 -21.42 3.42
C ASP A 52 -3.17 -22.42 4.38
N TYR A 53 -2.59 -23.62 4.52
CA TYR A 53 -3.02 -24.65 5.47
C TYR A 53 -3.04 -24.20 6.95
N ARG A 54 -2.53 -23.01 7.26
CA ARG A 54 -2.39 -22.44 8.62
C ARG A 54 -3.52 -21.51 9.05
N GLY A 55 -4.55 -21.37 8.24
CA GLY A 55 -5.69 -20.50 8.51
C GLY A 55 -6.07 -19.65 7.32
N ASP A 56 -7.18 -18.95 7.45
CA ASP A 56 -7.69 -18.05 6.43
C ASP A 56 -7.64 -16.59 6.92
N PRO A 57 -6.60 -15.82 6.54
CA PRO A 57 -6.53 -14.40 6.88
C PRO A 57 -7.75 -13.59 6.42
N SER A 58 -8.42 -14.04 5.34
CA SER A 58 -9.62 -13.40 4.83
C SER A 58 -10.79 -13.50 5.82
N SER A 59 -10.93 -14.65 6.49
CA SER A 59 -11.94 -14.83 7.55
C SER A 59 -11.71 -13.91 8.75
N ALA A 60 -10.44 -13.73 9.16
CA ALA A 60 -10.10 -12.79 10.21
C ALA A 60 -10.43 -11.35 9.81
N LEU A 61 -10.17 -11.00 8.55
CA LEU A 61 -10.44 -9.66 8.05
C LEU A 61 -11.95 -9.41 7.89
N LEU A 62 -12.74 -10.45 7.58
CA LEU A 62 -14.21 -10.36 7.57
C LEU A 62 -14.75 -9.89 8.92
N GLU A 63 -14.30 -10.49 10.02
CA GLU A 63 -14.73 -10.07 11.36
C GLU A 63 -14.36 -8.62 11.68
N VAL A 64 -13.18 -8.17 11.22
CA VAL A 64 -12.73 -6.78 11.40
C VAL A 64 -13.59 -5.80 10.62
N LEU A 65 -14.02 -6.15 9.42
CA LEU A 65 -14.75 -5.27 8.50
C LEU A 65 -16.27 -5.40 8.63
N ASP A 66 -16.77 -6.44 9.28
CA ASP A 66 -18.20 -6.65 9.45
C ASP A 66 -18.74 -5.78 10.60
N PRO A 67 -19.64 -4.82 10.34
CA PRO A 67 -20.22 -3.96 11.38
C PRO A 67 -20.99 -4.74 12.47
N GLU A 68 -21.47 -5.95 12.16
CA GLU A 68 -22.19 -6.78 13.15
C GLU A 68 -21.24 -7.49 14.12
N GLN A 69 -19.97 -7.68 13.76
CA GLN A 69 -18.97 -8.44 14.50
C GLN A 69 -17.84 -7.59 15.08
N ASN A 70 -17.47 -6.51 14.40
CA ASN A 70 -16.28 -5.71 14.75
C ASN A 70 -16.37 -4.98 16.09
N GLY A 71 -17.57 -4.79 16.65
CA GLY A 71 -17.76 -4.23 17.99
C GLY A 71 -17.24 -5.11 19.12
N THR A 72 -17.03 -6.40 18.86
CA THR A 72 -16.56 -7.38 19.85
C THR A 72 -15.34 -8.17 19.33
N PHE A 73 -14.51 -7.54 18.53
CA PHE A 73 -13.30 -8.17 17.98
C PHE A 73 -12.36 -8.66 19.07
N VAL A 74 -11.93 -9.91 19.02
CA VAL A 74 -11.02 -10.50 20.01
C VAL A 74 -9.69 -10.87 19.36
N ASP A 75 -8.63 -10.20 19.80
CA ASP A 75 -7.26 -10.59 19.49
C ASP A 75 -6.84 -11.77 20.41
N HIS A 76 -6.28 -12.82 19.83
CA HIS A 76 -5.94 -14.05 20.55
C HIS A 76 -4.79 -13.86 21.56
N PHE A 77 -3.98 -12.81 21.41
CA PHE A 77 -2.94 -12.48 22.39
C PHE A 77 -3.50 -11.65 23.53
N ILE A 78 -4.35 -10.67 23.22
CA ILE A 78 -4.94 -9.80 24.26
C ILE A 78 -6.04 -10.53 25.04
N GLU A 79 -6.88 -11.33 24.35
CA GLU A 79 -8.00 -12.11 24.91
C GLU A 79 -9.09 -11.24 25.58
N VAL A 80 -9.13 -9.95 25.21
CA VAL A 80 -10.15 -9.00 25.68
C VAL A 80 -10.85 -8.45 24.44
N PRO A 81 -12.19 -8.40 24.41
CA PRO A 81 -12.93 -7.78 23.33
C PRO A 81 -12.54 -6.31 23.15
N TYR A 82 -12.34 -5.91 21.91
CA TYR A 82 -12.06 -4.53 21.53
C TYR A 82 -13.09 -4.05 20.51
N ASP A 83 -13.65 -2.86 20.75
CA ASP A 83 -14.64 -2.26 19.85
C ASP A 83 -13.96 -1.53 18.68
N LEU A 84 -14.05 -2.12 17.48
CA LEU A 84 -13.56 -1.56 16.22
C LEU A 84 -14.65 -0.80 15.44
N SER A 85 -15.90 -0.74 15.94
CA SER A 85 -17.03 -0.13 15.23
C SER A 85 -16.83 1.36 14.91
N ARG A 86 -15.93 2.02 15.63
CA ARG A 86 -15.59 3.44 15.45
C ARG A 86 -14.35 3.66 14.58
N ALA A 87 -13.68 2.61 14.15
CA ALA A 87 -12.56 2.68 13.26
C ALA A 87 -13.02 2.84 11.80
N VAL A 88 -12.29 3.60 11.02
CA VAL A 88 -12.48 3.70 9.57
C VAL A 88 -11.41 2.88 8.87
N PHE A 89 -11.82 1.99 7.98
CA PHE A 89 -10.91 1.16 7.20
C PHE A 89 -10.86 1.63 5.75
N ILE A 90 -9.66 1.79 5.22
CA ILE A 90 -9.41 2.01 3.80
C ILE A 90 -8.51 0.87 3.32
N ALA A 91 -8.97 0.14 2.31
CA ALA A 91 -8.19 -0.93 1.68
C ALA A 91 -7.62 -0.47 0.33
N THR A 92 -6.43 -0.93 -0.02
CA THR A 92 -5.87 -0.77 -1.36
C THR A 92 -5.68 -2.12 -2.03
N ALA A 93 -5.91 -2.17 -3.33
CA ALA A 93 -5.70 -3.34 -4.16
C ALA A 93 -5.24 -2.94 -5.57
N ASN A 94 -4.56 -3.82 -6.26
CA ASN A 94 -4.25 -3.64 -7.68
C ASN A 94 -5.38 -4.18 -8.57
N THR A 95 -6.09 -5.19 -8.10
CA THR A 95 -7.26 -5.80 -8.76
C THR A 95 -8.28 -6.24 -7.72
N ALA A 96 -9.56 -6.14 -8.05
CA ALA A 96 -10.65 -6.66 -7.22
C ALA A 96 -10.87 -8.17 -7.44
N GLU A 97 -10.42 -8.71 -8.56
CA GLU A 97 -10.70 -10.10 -8.99
C GLU A 97 -10.19 -11.17 -8.03
N THR A 98 -9.10 -10.88 -7.32
CA THR A 98 -8.47 -11.83 -6.38
C THR A 98 -8.97 -11.67 -4.96
N ILE A 99 -9.75 -10.64 -4.67
CA ILE A 99 -10.34 -10.41 -3.36
C ILE A 99 -11.56 -11.33 -3.20
N PRO A 100 -11.65 -12.11 -2.11
CA PRO A 100 -12.82 -12.96 -1.86
C PRO A 100 -14.13 -12.17 -1.87
N ALA A 101 -15.14 -12.69 -2.55
CA ALA A 101 -16.45 -12.03 -2.68
C ALA A 101 -17.05 -11.58 -1.33
N PRO A 102 -17.01 -12.37 -0.23
CA PRO A 102 -17.52 -11.91 1.06
C PRO A 102 -16.83 -10.67 1.61
N LEU A 103 -15.55 -10.44 1.28
CA LEU A 103 -14.85 -9.21 1.65
C LEU A 103 -15.29 -8.04 0.79
N LEU A 104 -15.42 -8.24 -0.53
CA LEU A 104 -15.89 -7.19 -1.44
C LEU A 104 -17.31 -6.71 -1.09
N ASP A 105 -18.19 -7.62 -0.67
CA ASP A 105 -19.58 -7.29 -0.27
C ASP A 105 -19.64 -6.32 0.94
N ARG A 106 -18.55 -6.19 1.69
CA ARG A 106 -18.44 -5.29 2.84
C ARG A 106 -17.65 -4.02 2.53
N MET A 107 -17.22 -3.83 1.28
CA MET A 107 -16.41 -2.71 0.85
C MET A 107 -17.14 -1.88 -0.19
N GLU A 108 -17.00 -0.57 -0.10
CA GLU A 108 -17.30 0.31 -1.22
C GLU A 108 -16.09 0.37 -2.14
N VAL A 109 -16.25 -0.09 -3.38
CA VAL A 109 -15.16 -0.15 -4.36
C VAL A 109 -15.07 1.15 -5.13
N ILE A 110 -13.94 1.83 -5.01
CA ILE A 110 -13.63 3.05 -5.75
C ILE A 110 -12.51 2.75 -6.74
N GLU A 111 -12.84 2.70 -8.02
CA GLU A 111 -11.85 2.46 -9.07
C GLU A 111 -11.07 3.74 -9.38
N LEU A 112 -9.73 3.63 -9.33
CA LEU A 112 -8.82 4.68 -9.73
C LEU A 112 -8.22 4.34 -11.09
N ALA A 113 -8.61 5.08 -12.12
CA ALA A 113 -8.02 4.93 -13.46
C ALA A 113 -6.51 5.26 -13.45
N GLY A 114 -5.77 4.60 -14.32
CA GLY A 114 -4.37 4.95 -14.56
C GLY A 114 -4.23 6.36 -15.17
N TYR A 115 -3.07 6.97 -14.97
CA TYR A 115 -2.78 8.27 -15.57
C TYR A 115 -2.69 8.21 -17.08
N THR A 116 -3.29 9.18 -17.74
CA THR A 116 -3.12 9.41 -19.18
C THR A 116 -1.68 9.83 -19.51
N ARG A 117 -1.31 9.78 -20.79
CA ARG A 117 0.00 10.21 -21.28
C ARG A 117 0.32 11.65 -20.86
N GLU A 118 -0.64 12.55 -20.99
CA GLU A 118 -0.50 13.97 -20.66
C GLU A 118 -0.39 14.22 -19.15
N GLU A 119 -1.15 13.47 -18.35
CA GLU A 119 -1.05 13.53 -16.90
C GLU A 119 0.32 13.04 -16.41
N LYS A 120 0.82 11.91 -16.96
CA LYS A 120 2.17 11.42 -16.66
C LYS A 120 3.25 12.44 -17.01
N PHE A 121 3.12 13.10 -18.17
CA PHE A 121 4.03 14.16 -18.57
C PHE A 121 4.01 15.32 -17.57
N ASN A 122 2.83 15.80 -17.19
CA ASN A 122 2.71 16.90 -16.24
C ASN A 122 3.25 16.54 -14.86
N ILE A 123 2.96 15.34 -14.35
CA ILE A 123 3.51 14.81 -13.10
C ILE A 123 5.05 14.74 -13.19
N ALA A 124 5.57 14.18 -14.28
CA ALA A 124 7.01 14.07 -14.47
C ALA A 124 7.69 15.44 -14.49
N LYS A 125 7.18 16.36 -15.30
CA LYS A 125 7.77 17.69 -15.49
C LYS A 125 7.74 18.54 -14.22
N ARG A 126 6.59 18.55 -13.53
CA ARG A 126 6.36 19.43 -12.36
C ARG A 126 6.93 18.85 -11.06
N HIS A 127 6.96 17.54 -10.92
CA HIS A 127 7.26 16.89 -9.64
C HIS A 127 8.47 15.94 -9.70
N LEU A 128 8.47 14.95 -10.63
CA LEU A 128 9.48 13.90 -10.60
C LEU A 128 10.85 14.41 -11.04
N VAL A 129 10.93 15.17 -12.11
CA VAL A 129 12.20 15.70 -12.63
C VAL A 129 12.89 16.62 -11.61
N PRO A 130 12.23 17.65 -11.05
CA PRO A 130 12.86 18.49 -10.03
C PRO A 130 13.28 17.69 -8.79
N LYS A 131 12.43 16.77 -8.32
CA LYS A 131 12.71 15.89 -7.18
C LYS A 131 13.98 15.06 -7.40
N GLU A 132 14.07 14.38 -8.54
CA GLU A 132 15.19 13.47 -8.81
C GLU A 132 16.49 14.23 -9.14
N ILE A 133 16.43 15.39 -9.78
CA ILE A 133 17.59 16.28 -9.96
C ILE A 133 18.17 16.68 -8.61
N SER A 134 17.33 17.19 -7.69
CA SER A 134 17.75 17.59 -6.34
C SER A 134 18.29 16.41 -5.54
N ARG A 135 17.61 15.25 -5.57
CA ARG A 135 17.99 14.04 -4.82
C ARG A 135 19.37 13.50 -5.21
N HIS A 136 19.79 13.72 -6.45
CA HIS A 136 21.09 13.27 -6.96
C HIS A 136 22.17 14.35 -6.92
N GLY A 137 21.95 15.45 -6.18
CA GLY A 137 22.93 16.53 -6.03
C GLY A 137 23.15 17.35 -7.32
N LEU A 138 22.24 17.23 -8.28
CA LEU A 138 22.28 17.96 -9.52
C LEU A 138 21.48 19.26 -9.44
N THR A 139 21.68 20.14 -10.41
CA THR A 139 20.94 21.41 -10.52
C THR A 139 20.34 21.53 -11.93
N ALA A 140 19.33 22.39 -12.11
CA ALA A 140 18.76 22.69 -13.41
C ALA A 140 19.79 23.34 -14.39
N LYS A 141 20.94 23.82 -13.88
CA LYS A 141 22.05 24.33 -14.68
C LYS A 141 22.94 23.21 -15.23
N THR A 142 23.08 22.11 -14.46
CA THR A 142 23.96 20.98 -14.83
C THR A 142 23.25 19.94 -15.68
N VAL A 143 21.94 19.72 -15.47
CA VAL A 143 21.15 18.73 -16.21
C VAL A 143 19.79 19.30 -16.58
N LYS A 144 19.45 19.20 -17.84
CA LYS A 144 18.14 19.58 -18.37
C LYS A 144 17.51 18.38 -19.09
N ILE A 145 16.38 17.90 -18.57
CA ILE A 145 15.57 16.87 -19.23
C ILE A 145 14.52 17.58 -20.08
N THR A 146 14.58 17.39 -21.40
CA THR A 146 13.65 18.04 -22.34
C THR A 146 12.28 17.37 -22.32
N ASP A 147 11.25 18.09 -22.76
CA ASP A 147 9.88 17.58 -22.89
C ASP A 147 9.84 16.33 -23.80
N GLY A 148 10.57 16.36 -24.91
CA GLY A 148 10.69 15.20 -25.80
C GLY A 148 11.33 13.98 -25.13
N ALA A 149 12.29 14.16 -24.24
CA ALA A 149 12.88 13.07 -23.48
C ALA A 149 11.87 12.48 -22.48
N ILE A 150 11.04 13.32 -21.82
CA ILE A 150 9.99 12.85 -20.92
C ILE A 150 8.96 12.02 -21.71
N TYR A 151 8.48 12.51 -22.84
CA TYR A 151 7.55 11.75 -23.68
C TYR A 151 8.16 10.44 -24.18
N SER A 152 9.44 10.44 -24.56
CA SER A 152 10.12 9.21 -24.95
C SER A 152 10.18 8.19 -23.82
N LEU A 153 10.39 8.62 -22.57
CA LEU A 153 10.34 7.73 -21.42
C LEU A 153 8.95 7.14 -21.23
N ILE A 154 7.90 7.95 -21.36
CA ILE A 154 6.51 7.52 -21.22
C ILE A 154 6.13 6.52 -22.32
N ASP A 155 6.42 6.84 -23.57
CA ASP A 155 5.93 6.09 -24.72
C ASP A 155 6.70 4.77 -24.92
N PHE A 156 8.00 4.74 -24.68
CA PHE A 156 8.86 3.62 -25.04
C PHE A 156 9.46 2.84 -23.87
N TYR A 157 9.60 3.44 -22.69
CA TYR A 157 10.32 2.83 -21.57
C TYR A 157 9.45 2.48 -20.36
N THR A 158 8.25 3.08 -20.23
CA THR A 158 7.44 2.90 -19.03
C THR A 158 5.99 2.55 -19.33
N ARG A 159 5.73 1.26 -19.61
CA ARG A 159 4.36 0.73 -19.78
C ARG A 159 3.78 0.40 -18.41
N GLU A 160 3.10 1.37 -17.80
CA GLU A 160 2.47 1.23 -16.46
C GLU A 160 1.24 2.12 -16.35
N ALA A 161 0.30 1.79 -15.44
CA ALA A 161 -0.84 2.65 -15.14
C ALA A 161 -0.42 3.90 -14.33
N GLY A 162 0.50 3.74 -13.40
CA GLY A 162 1.05 4.80 -12.55
C GLY A 162 2.27 5.52 -13.13
N VAL A 163 3.14 6.02 -12.25
CA VAL A 163 4.36 6.77 -12.58
C VAL A 163 5.61 6.24 -11.86
N ARG A 164 5.54 5.08 -11.19
CA ARG A 164 6.68 4.54 -10.42
C ARG A 164 7.87 4.15 -11.30
N ARG A 165 7.63 3.53 -12.45
CA ARG A 165 8.69 3.19 -13.42
C ARG A 165 9.24 4.44 -14.08
N LEU A 166 8.38 5.42 -14.37
CA LEU A 166 8.78 6.71 -14.92
C LEU A 166 9.73 7.43 -13.96
N GLU A 167 9.40 7.50 -12.68
CA GLU A 167 10.28 8.05 -11.64
C GLU A 167 11.62 7.32 -11.57
N ARG A 168 11.61 5.98 -11.57
CA ARG A 168 12.85 5.17 -11.59
C ARG A 168 13.71 5.43 -12.81
N SER A 169 13.09 5.63 -13.98
CA SER A 169 13.78 5.93 -15.24
C SER A 169 14.41 7.32 -15.21
N ILE A 170 13.69 8.32 -14.69
CA ILE A 170 14.23 9.67 -14.47
C ILE A 170 15.40 9.63 -13.47
N ALA A 171 15.25 8.91 -12.36
CA ALA A 171 16.33 8.72 -11.37
C ALA A 171 17.58 8.05 -12.01
N ALA A 172 17.37 7.08 -12.91
CA ALA A 172 18.49 6.44 -13.63
C ALA A 172 19.22 7.41 -14.57
N LEU A 173 18.49 8.30 -15.25
CA LEU A 173 19.09 9.36 -16.06
C LEU A 173 19.89 10.32 -15.19
N CYS A 174 19.34 10.76 -14.05
CA CYS A 174 20.04 11.64 -13.11
C CYS A 174 21.34 10.99 -12.60
N ARG A 175 21.31 9.71 -12.20
CA ARG A 175 22.53 8.99 -11.76
C ARG A 175 23.59 8.90 -12.87
N LYS A 176 23.18 8.59 -14.10
CA LYS A 176 24.11 8.55 -15.23
C LYS A 176 24.71 9.92 -15.52
N SER A 177 23.91 10.98 -15.47
CA SER A 177 24.37 12.36 -15.63
C SER A 177 25.35 12.78 -14.53
N ALA A 178 25.04 12.46 -13.27
CA ALA A 178 25.94 12.76 -12.15
C ALA A 178 27.31 12.09 -12.33
N LYS A 179 27.33 10.81 -12.79
CA LYS A 179 28.59 10.10 -13.09
C LYS A 179 29.41 10.76 -14.21
N LEU A 180 28.78 11.44 -15.16
CA LEU A 180 29.49 12.11 -16.26
C LEU A 180 30.03 13.48 -15.87
N ILE A 181 29.47 14.07 -14.80
CA ILE A 181 29.86 15.41 -14.31
C ILE A 181 30.96 15.30 -13.23
N ALA A 182 30.95 14.19 -12.47
CA ALA A 182 31.99 13.91 -11.47
C ALA A 182 33.29 13.43 -12.11
#